data_137c1871233a6461dd6f774f34d25f71
#
_entry.id   137c1871233a6461dd6f774f34d25f71
#
_cell.length_a   1.000
_cell.length_b   1.000
_cell.length_c   1.000
_cell.angle_alpha   90.00
_cell.angle_beta   90.00
_cell.angle_gamma   90.00
#
_symmetry.space_group_name_H-M   'P 1'
#
loop_
_entity.id
_entity.type
_entity.pdbx_description
1 polymer ?
#
loop_
_entity_poly.entity_id
_entity_poly.type
_entity_poly.pdbx_seq_one_letter_code
_entity_poly.pdbx_strand_id
1 'polypeptide(L)'
;MEKARIHIYCGDGKGKTTAAIGLSVRSCGRGWPVVLSQFLKGSTSGELNVLRNLPNYHYVEAPTTTCKFVFQMDDQEKMEYGQQVRQHFADTVEAVKKYHAKLLVMDEVLDAVAMGMLSDEALAEFLRNRPEDLEVVMTGRAPTPCTNPLADYITRMQKVRHPFDKGLNARLGVEF
;
A
#
# COMPACT_ATOMS: atom_id res chain seq x y z
N MET A 1 0.97 -8.80 25.58
CA MET A 1 1.71 -8.29 24.40
C MET A 1 1.21 -6.88 24.12
N GLU A 2 2.07 -5.96 23.70
CA GLU A 2 1.60 -4.64 23.26
C GLU A 2 0.74 -4.81 22.00
N LYS A 3 -0.39 -4.09 21.93
CA LYS A 3 -1.28 -4.10 20.78
C LYS A 3 -0.56 -3.49 19.57
N ALA A 4 -0.62 -4.16 18.43
CA ALA A 4 -0.05 -3.67 17.18
C ALA A 4 -0.78 -2.41 16.68
N ARG A 5 -0.07 -1.55 15.96
CA ARG A 5 -0.47 -0.20 15.59
C ARG A 5 -0.87 -0.10 14.12
N ILE A 6 -1.63 0.95 13.80
CA ILE A 6 -1.98 1.34 12.44
C ILE A 6 -1.20 2.60 12.08
N HIS A 7 -0.43 2.54 11.00
CA HIS A 7 0.36 3.65 10.48
C HIS A 7 -0.22 4.13 9.15
N ILE A 8 -0.28 5.44 8.97
CA ILE A 8 -0.57 6.10 7.71
C ILE A 8 0.62 6.96 7.31
N TYR A 9 1.20 6.70 6.14
CA TYR A 9 2.18 7.58 5.51
C TYR A 9 1.52 8.27 4.33
N CYS A 10 1.25 9.58 4.47
CA CYS A 10 0.47 10.34 3.50
C CYS A 10 1.19 11.61 3.04
N GLY A 11 0.55 12.35 2.13
CA GLY A 11 1.03 13.63 1.64
C GLY A 11 1.45 13.61 0.17
N ASP A 12 1.85 14.78 -0.32
CA ASP A 12 2.27 15.04 -1.70
C ASP A 12 3.79 14.90 -1.93
N GLY A 13 4.55 14.76 -0.83
CA GLY A 13 6.00 14.55 -0.88
C GLY A 13 6.40 13.12 -1.23
N LYS A 14 7.63 12.99 -1.73
CA LYS A 14 8.29 11.71 -2.01
C LYS A 14 8.63 10.97 -0.71
N GLY A 15 8.61 9.63 -0.75
CA GLY A 15 9.15 8.77 0.31
C GLY A 15 8.12 7.92 1.05
N LYS A 16 6.82 8.05 0.77
CA LYS A 16 5.77 7.23 1.42
C LYS A 16 6.02 5.73 1.26
N THR A 17 6.08 5.25 0.03
CA THR A 17 6.40 3.85 -0.31
C THR A 17 7.77 3.46 0.26
N THR A 18 8.80 4.31 0.08
CA THR A 18 10.16 4.05 0.57
C THR A 18 10.19 3.85 2.09
N ALA A 19 9.46 4.67 2.85
CA ALA A 19 9.35 4.52 4.30
C ALA A 19 8.62 3.23 4.71
N ALA A 20 7.52 2.91 4.01
CA ALA A 20 6.74 1.69 4.25
C ALA A 20 7.59 0.43 3.97
N ILE A 21 8.31 0.40 2.83
CA ILE A 21 9.24 -0.66 2.49
C ILE A 21 10.39 -0.74 3.50
N GLY A 22 10.97 0.39 3.91
CA GLY A 22 12.02 0.41 4.93
C GLY A 22 11.59 -0.21 6.26
N LEU A 23 10.35 0.08 6.71
CA LEU A 23 9.78 -0.56 7.90
C LEU A 23 9.57 -2.06 7.67
N SER A 24 9.08 -2.47 6.50
CA SER A 24 8.84 -3.88 6.18
C SER A 24 10.14 -4.70 6.17
N VAL A 25 11.22 -4.16 5.60
CA VAL A 25 12.55 -4.79 5.62
C VAL A 25 13.08 -4.91 7.05
N ARG A 26 12.90 -3.87 7.89
CA ARG A 26 13.29 -3.93 9.32
C ARG A 26 12.54 -5.03 10.05
N SER A 27 11.23 -5.15 9.84
CA SER A 27 10.40 -6.18 10.48
C SER A 27 10.78 -7.59 10.00
N CYS A 28 10.96 -7.77 8.69
CA CYS A 28 11.44 -9.01 8.09
C CYS A 28 12.82 -9.42 8.66
N GLY A 29 13.75 -8.47 8.83
CA GLY A 29 15.06 -8.70 9.45
C GLY A 29 14.98 -9.11 10.92
N ARG A 30 13.84 -8.95 11.58
CA ARG A 30 13.54 -9.47 12.92
C ARG A 30 12.78 -10.80 12.89
N GLY A 31 12.64 -11.42 11.72
CA GLY A 31 11.96 -12.70 11.53
C GLY A 31 10.43 -12.59 11.48
N TRP A 32 9.86 -11.39 11.39
CA TRP A 32 8.42 -11.22 11.26
C TRP A 32 7.95 -11.63 9.87
N PRO A 33 6.87 -12.42 9.76
CA PRO A 33 6.18 -12.60 8.48
C PRO A 33 5.58 -11.27 8.01
N VAL A 34 5.96 -10.85 6.82
CA VAL A 34 5.52 -9.59 6.20
C VAL A 34 4.67 -9.89 4.98
N VAL A 35 3.54 -9.21 4.84
CA VAL A 35 2.75 -9.16 3.61
C VAL A 35 2.85 -7.76 3.02
N LEU A 36 3.23 -7.68 1.74
CA LEU A 36 3.22 -6.46 0.93
C LEU A 36 2.16 -6.57 -0.17
N SER A 37 1.33 -5.56 -0.27
CA SER A 37 0.31 -5.39 -1.31
C SER A 37 0.40 -3.97 -1.88
N GLN A 38 0.45 -3.85 -3.23
CA GLN A 38 0.51 -2.57 -3.95
C GLN A 38 -0.72 -2.43 -4.82
N PHE A 39 -1.50 -1.35 -4.64
CA PHE A 39 -2.87 -1.25 -5.19
C PHE A 39 -2.94 -0.57 -6.56
N LEU A 40 -2.14 0.43 -6.82
CA LEU A 40 -2.20 1.24 -8.05
C LEU A 40 -0.91 1.17 -8.88
N LYS A 41 0.03 0.33 -8.47
CA LYS A 41 1.29 0.09 -9.18
C LYS A 41 1.25 -1.25 -9.92
N GLY A 42 1.87 -1.29 -11.09
CA GLY A 42 2.18 -2.55 -11.76
C GLY A 42 3.29 -3.33 -11.05
N SER A 43 3.46 -4.59 -11.41
CA SER A 43 4.44 -5.54 -10.82
C SER A 43 5.92 -5.23 -11.16
N THR A 44 6.22 -4.05 -11.69
CA THR A 44 7.55 -3.68 -12.23
C THR A 44 8.39 -2.81 -11.29
N SER A 45 7.95 -2.56 -10.07
CA SER A 45 8.73 -1.80 -9.07
C SER A 45 10.04 -2.52 -8.72
N GLY A 46 11.16 -1.79 -8.79
CA GLY A 46 12.50 -2.37 -8.63
C GLY A 46 12.74 -3.05 -7.29
N GLU A 47 12.11 -2.57 -6.21
CA GLU A 47 12.19 -3.18 -4.88
C GLU A 47 11.71 -4.63 -4.83
N LEU A 48 10.75 -5.02 -5.68
CA LEU A 48 10.21 -6.37 -5.71
C LEU A 48 11.24 -7.43 -6.10
N ASN A 49 12.24 -7.06 -6.93
CA ASN A 49 13.33 -7.95 -7.31
C ASN A 49 14.19 -8.39 -6.10
N VAL A 50 14.21 -7.59 -5.05
CA VAL A 50 14.92 -7.90 -3.81
C VAL A 50 13.97 -8.52 -2.78
N LEU A 51 12.80 -7.91 -2.59
CA LEU A 51 11.86 -8.29 -1.53
C LEU A 51 11.30 -9.71 -1.68
N ARG A 52 11.06 -10.16 -2.92
CA ARG A 52 10.60 -11.53 -3.22
C ARG A 52 11.60 -12.62 -2.80
N ASN A 53 12.88 -12.26 -2.63
CA ASN A 53 13.92 -13.19 -2.21
C ASN A 53 14.18 -13.17 -0.69
N LEU A 54 13.51 -12.29 0.08
CA LEU A 54 13.68 -12.26 1.52
C LEU A 54 12.85 -13.38 2.18
N PRO A 55 13.41 -14.06 3.21
CA PRO A 55 12.67 -15.06 3.97
C PRO A 55 11.48 -14.39 4.68
N ASN A 56 10.34 -15.08 4.76
CA ASN A 56 9.11 -14.59 5.42
C ASN A 56 8.55 -13.28 4.83
N TYR A 57 8.90 -12.92 3.59
CA TYR A 57 8.37 -11.78 2.88
C TYR A 57 7.46 -12.24 1.73
N HIS A 58 6.19 -11.87 1.80
CA HIS A 58 5.14 -12.35 0.90
C HIS A 58 4.55 -11.17 0.14
N TYR A 59 4.79 -11.14 -1.16
CA TYR A 59 4.18 -10.15 -2.06
C TYR A 59 2.88 -10.71 -2.62
N VAL A 60 1.80 -9.95 -2.49
CA VAL A 60 0.53 -10.23 -3.16
C VAL A 60 0.60 -9.61 -4.53
N GLU A 61 0.54 -10.42 -5.58
CA GLU A 61 0.68 -9.95 -6.97
C GLU A 61 -0.36 -8.86 -7.26
N ALA A 62 0.13 -7.72 -7.74
CA ALA A 62 -0.73 -6.58 -8.07
C ALA A 62 -1.70 -6.93 -9.21
N PRO A 63 -2.87 -6.28 -9.25
CA PRO A 63 -3.77 -6.41 -10.39
C PRO A 63 -3.03 -6.13 -11.70
N THR A 64 -3.34 -6.89 -12.74
CA THR A 64 -2.76 -6.68 -14.07
C THR A 64 -3.29 -5.35 -14.60
N THR A 65 -2.53 -4.28 -14.44
CA THR A 65 -2.88 -2.99 -15.00
C THR A 65 -2.74 -3.03 -16.52
N THR A 66 -3.75 -2.54 -17.22
CA THR A 66 -3.53 -2.01 -18.57
C THR A 66 -2.46 -0.91 -18.47
N CYS A 67 -1.66 -0.69 -19.51
CA CYS A 67 -0.59 0.33 -19.51
C CYS A 67 -1.11 1.78 -19.38
N LYS A 68 -2.38 1.98 -19.01
CA LYS A 68 -3.05 3.27 -18.85
C LYS A 68 -3.05 3.69 -17.39
N PHE A 69 -2.78 4.96 -17.15
CA PHE A 69 -3.06 5.56 -15.85
C PHE A 69 -4.58 5.68 -15.64
N VAL A 70 -5.03 5.56 -14.40
CA VAL A 70 -6.48 5.62 -14.05
C VAL A 70 -7.20 6.82 -14.63
N PHE A 71 -6.53 7.99 -14.73
CA PHE A 71 -7.12 9.20 -15.33
C PHE A 71 -7.30 9.12 -16.86
N GLN A 72 -6.71 8.11 -17.51
CA GLN A 72 -6.84 7.85 -18.95
C GLN A 72 -7.86 6.74 -19.26
N MET A 73 -8.42 6.10 -18.23
CA MET A 73 -9.40 5.02 -18.35
C MET A 73 -10.79 5.59 -18.60
N ASP A 74 -11.55 4.94 -19.47
CA ASP A 74 -12.99 5.18 -19.61
C ASP A 74 -13.77 4.57 -18.42
N ASP A 75 -15.08 4.75 -18.39
CA ASP A 75 -15.91 4.32 -17.26
C ASP A 75 -15.98 2.79 -17.14
N GLN A 76 -15.95 2.06 -18.26
CA GLN A 76 -15.94 0.60 -18.27
C GLN A 76 -14.58 0.07 -17.74
N GLU A 77 -13.48 0.62 -18.25
CA GLU A 77 -12.12 0.28 -17.79
C GLU A 77 -11.96 0.54 -16.29
N LYS A 78 -12.48 1.67 -15.78
CA LYS A 78 -12.47 1.97 -14.33
C LYS A 78 -13.28 0.98 -13.51
N MET A 79 -14.44 0.56 -14.04
CA MET A 79 -15.28 -0.43 -13.35
C MET A 79 -14.58 -1.78 -13.27
N GLU A 80 -13.99 -2.27 -14.36
CA GLU A 80 -13.24 -3.52 -14.43
C GLU A 80 -12.00 -3.47 -13.53
N TYR A 81 -11.24 -2.38 -13.59
CA TYR A 81 -10.08 -2.19 -12.72
C TYR A 81 -10.47 -2.11 -11.23
N GLY A 82 -11.59 -1.45 -10.92
CA GLY A 82 -12.14 -1.44 -9.57
C GLY A 82 -12.53 -2.84 -9.05
N GLN A 83 -13.02 -3.73 -9.92
CA GLN A 83 -13.25 -5.14 -9.53
C GLN A 83 -11.94 -5.85 -9.20
N GLN A 84 -10.90 -5.65 -10.01
CA GLN A 84 -9.58 -6.23 -9.75
C GLN A 84 -8.97 -5.70 -8.44
N VAL A 85 -9.11 -4.41 -8.14
CA VAL A 85 -8.64 -3.79 -6.89
C VAL A 85 -9.37 -4.40 -5.68
N ARG A 86 -10.67 -4.61 -5.76
CA ARG A 86 -11.44 -5.26 -4.69
C ARG A 86 -11.04 -6.72 -4.49
N GLN A 87 -10.80 -7.46 -5.59
CA GLN A 87 -10.30 -8.83 -5.49
C GLN A 87 -8.90 -8.85 -4.86
N HIS A 88 -8.01 -7.95 -5.30
CA HIS A 88 -6.66 -7.83 -4.74
C HIS A 88 -6.68 -7.50 -3.23
N PHE A 89 -7.64 -6.70 -2.77
CA PHE A 89 -7.84 -6.47 -1.34
C PHE A 89 -8.27 -7.76 -0.61
N ALA A 90 -9.19 -8.54 -1.19
CA ALA A 90 -9.60 -9.82 -0.63
C ALA A 90 -8.42 -10.81 -0.55
N ASP A 91 -7.62 -10.90 -1.62
CA ASP A 91 -6.41 -11.74 -1.67
C ASP A 91 -5.37 -11.28 -0.63
N THR A 92 -5.26 -9.98 -0.40
CA THR A 92 -4.40 -9.40 0.64
C THR A 92 -4.82 -9.84 2.05
N VAL A 93 -6.13 -9.79 2.34
CA VAL A 93 -6.68 -10.24 3.62
C VAL A 93 -6.46 -11.75 3.82
N GLU A 94 -6.62 -12.54 2.76
CA GLU A 94 -6.34 -13.97 2.79
C GLU A 94 -4.85 -14.26 3.02
N ALA A 95 -3.96 -13.54 2.34
CA ALA A 95 -2.51 -13.66 2.53
C ALA A 95 -2.08 -13.36 3.98
N VAL A 96 -2.67 -12.35 4.63
CA VAL A 96 -2.44 -12.07 6.06
C VAL A 96 -2.73 -13.28 6.92
N LYS A 97 -3.87 -13.95 6.69
CA LYS A 97 -4.27 -15.16 7.44
C LYS A 97 -3.35 -16.34 7.13
N LYS A 98 -3.10 -16.58 5.83
CA LYS A 98 -2.31 -17.71 5.33
C LYS A 98 -0.88 -17.70 5.87
N TYR A 99 -0.26 -16.54 5.90
CA TYR A 99 1.14 -16.39 6.33
C TYR A 99 1.30 -15.98 7.79
N HIS A 100 0.20 -15.84 8.54
CA HIS A 100 0.22 -15.35 9.92
C HIS A 100 1.01 -14.05 10.04
N ALA A 101 0.74 -13.11 9.13
CA ALA A 101 1.50 -11.89 9.02
C ALA A 101 1.53 -11.09 10.33
N LYS A 102 2.70 -10.57 10.66
CA LYS A 102 2.90 -9.63 11.78
C LYS A 102 2.98 -8.18 11.30
N LEU A 103 3.28 -7.97 10.03
CA LEU A 103 3.22 -6.68 9.36
C LEU A 103 2.52 -6.83 8.01
N LEU A 104 1.53 -5.97 7.78
CA LEU A 104 0.90 -5.75 6.49
C LEU A 104 1.25 -4.36 5.98
N VAL A 105 1.78 -4.26 4.77
CA VAL A 105 1.94 -3.01 4.03
C VAL A 105 0.95 -2.98 2.88
N MET A 106 0.09 -1.96 2.85
CA MET A 106 -0.85 -1.67 1.77
C MET A 106 -0.45 -0.36 1.10
N ASP A 107 0.39 -0.47 0.05
CA ASP A 107 0.90 0.70 -0.67
C ASP A 107 -0.14 1.25 -1.65
N GLU A 108 -0.40 2.55 -1.59
CA GLU A 108 -1.40 3.30 -2.38
C GLU A 108 -2.87 2.87 -2.15
N VAL A 109 -3.17 2.14 -1.07
CA VAL A 109 -4.55 1.73 -0.75
C VAL A 109 -5.47 2.93 -0.48
N LEU A 110 -4.96 3.99 0.16
CA LEU A 110 -5.76 5.19 0.45
C LEU A 110 -6.12 5.95 -0.83
N ASP A 111 -5.25 5.92 -1.84
CA ASP A 111 -5.53 6.50 -3.16
C ASP A 111 -6.55 5.64 -3.92
N ALA A 112 -6.50 4.30 -3.80
CA ALA A 112 -7.52 3.40 -4.35
C ALA A 112 -8.91 3.67 -3.75
N VAL A 113 -9.00 3.96 -2.45
CA VAL A 113 -10.25 4.39 -1.80
C VAL A 113 -10.68 5.76 -2.32
N ALA A 114 -9.77 6.72 -2.38
CA ALA A 114 -10.08 8.08 -2.87
C ALA A 114 -10.60 8.09 -4.32
N MET A 115 -10.18 7.11 -5.14
CA MET A 115 -10.65 6.92 -6.51
C MET A 115 -11.94 6.08 -6.61
N GLY A 116 -12.54 5.66 -5.49
CA GLY A 116 -13.77 4.86 -5.46
C GLY A 116 -13.60 3.39 -5.90
N MET A 117 -12.37 2.91 -6.02
CA MET A 117 -12.07 1.52 -6.41
C MET A 117 -12.22 0.52 -5.28
N LEU A 118 -12.02 0.99 -4.04
CA LEU A 118 -12.22 0.24 -2.80
C LEU A 118 -13.11 1.04 -1.86
N SER A 119 -14.01 0.37 -1.14
CA SER A 119 -14.86 1.01 -0.14
C SER A 119 -14.05 1.42 1.10
N ASP A 120 -14.24 2.65 1.58
CA ASP A 120 -13.61 3.14 2.81
C ASP A 120 -14.07 2.33 4.04
N GLU A 121 -15.36 1.99 4.07
CA GLU A 121 -15.96 1.17 5.13
C GLU A 121 -15.36 -0.24 5.15
N ALA A 122 -15.17 -0.87 3.97
CA ALA A 122 -14.60 -2.21 3.89
C ALA A 122 -13.14 -2.23 4.39
N LEU A 123 -12.36 -1.20 4.05
CA LEU A 123 -10.99 -1.04 4.57
C LEU A 123 -11.02 -0.83 6.09
N ALA A 124 -11.88 0.06 6.57
CA ALA A 124 -12.01 0.35 8.01
C ALA A 124 -12.51 -0.86 8.82
N GLU A 125 -13.43 -1.65 8.26
CA GLU A 125 -13.92 -2.88 8.87
C GLU A 125 -12.78 -3.90 9.03
N PHE A 126 -11.98 -4.11 8.01
CA PHE A 126 -10.78 -4.95 8.11
C PHE A 126 -9.85 -4.45 9.21
N LEU A 127 -9.58 -3.14 9.27
CA LEU A 127 -8.68 -2.55 10.28
C LEU A 127 -9.21 -2.75 11.71
N ARG A 128 -10.52 -2.66 11.94
CA ARG A 128 -11.13 -2.90 13.26
C ARG A 128 -11.05 -4.36 13.69
N ASN A 129 -11.21 -5.28 12.72
CA ASN A 129 -11.29 -6.72 12.96
C ASN A 129 -9.97 -7.46 12.71
N ARG A 130 -8.87 -6.73 12.46
CA ARG A 130 -7.56 -7.33 12.21
C ARG A 130 -7.05 -8.10 13.44
N PRO A 131 -6.16 -9.09 13.26
CA PRO A 131 -5.44 -9.70 14.38
C PRO A 131 -4.81 -8.63 15.28
N GLU A 132 -4.91 -8.81 16.60
CA GLU A 132 -4.40 -7.83 17.59
C GLU A 132 -2.90 -7.58 17.48
N ASP A 133 -2.15 -8.56 16.96
CA ASP A 133 -0.72 -8.56 16.77
C ASP A 133 -0.29 -8.22 15.33
N LEU A 134 -1.23 -7.79 14.47
CA LEU A 134 -0.96 -7.34 13.10
C LEU A 134 -0.69 -5.83 13.08
N GLU A 135 0.55 -5.45 12.83
CA GLU A 135 0.94 -4.10 12.48
C GLU A 135 0.51 -3.78 11.06
N VAL A 136 -0.10 -2.62 10.81
CA VAL A 136 -0.57 -2.24 9.47
C VAL A 136 0.02 -0.90 9.06
N VAL A 137 0.55 -0.83 7.84
CA VAL A 137 1.04 0.41 7.21
C VAL A 137 0.25 0.65 5.94
N MET A 138 -0.33 1.83 5.81
CA MET A 138 -1.05 2.28 4.63
C MET A 138 -0.38 3.52 4.05
N THR A 139 -0.32 3.61 2.72
CA THR A 139 0.16 4.81 2.06
C THR A 139 -0.89 5.42 1.14
N GLY A 140 -0.74 6.71 0.84
CA GLY A 140 -1.55 7.46 -0.09
C GLY A 140 -1.43 8.97 0.10
N ARG A 141 -2.24 9.76 -0.60
CA ARG A 141 -2.18 11.23 -0.54
C ARG A 141 -2.76 11.78 0.75
N ALA A 142 -3.82 11.18 1.27
CA ALA A 142 -4.48 11.60 2.51
C ALA A 142 -5.10 10.40 3.24
N PRO A 143 -5.25 10.48 4.58
CA PRO A 143 -6.13 9.57 5.31
C PRO A 143 -7.56 9.73 4.80
N THR A 144 -8.32 8.63 4.81
CA THR A 144 -9.74 8.68 4.50
C THR A 144 -10.58 9.00 5.74
N PRO A 145 -11.86 9.40 5.59
CA PRO A 145 -12.73 9.65 6.74
C PRO A 145 -12.83 8.49 7.72
N CYS A 146 -12.87 7.25 7.23
CA CYS A 146 -12.99 6.06 8.07
C CYS A 146 -11.65 5.56 8.63
N THR A 147 -10.53 5.76 7.93
CA THR A 147 -9.21 5.31 8.39
C THR A 147 -8.52 6.29 9.35
N ASN A 148 -8.79 7.61 9.20
CA ASN A 148 -8.17 8.64 10.02
C ASN A 148 -8.34 8.41 11.54
N PRO A 149 -9.55 8.11 12.07
CA PRO A 149 -9.75 7.89 13.50
C PRO A 149 -9.19 6.55 14.02
N LEU A 150 -8.83 5.63 13.12
CA LEU A 150 -8.29 4.30 13.47
C LEU A 150 -6.75 4.29 13.52
N ALA A 151 -6.09 5.29 12.95
CA ALA A 151 -4.64 5.33 12.86
C ALA A 151 -4.01 5.75 14.19
N ASP A 152 -2.99 5.00 14.64
CA ASP A 152 -2.13 5.34 15.77
C ASP A 152 -1.02 6.32 15.36
N TYR A 153 -0.50 6.18 14.13
CA TYR A 153 0.52 7.07 13.55
C TYR A 153 0.04 7.63 12.22
N ILE A 154 0.09 8.95 12.08
CA ILE A 154 -0.11 9.63 10.81
C ILE A 154 1.10 10.51 10.53
N THR A 155 1.90 10.13 9.53
CA THR A 155 3.07 10.89 9.10
C THR A 155 2.80 11.50 7.74
N ARG A 156 2.88 12.82 7.65
CA ARG A 156 2.71 13.56 6.39
C ARG A 156 4.05 13.90 5.79
N MET A 157 4.29 13.41 4.58
CA MET A 157 5.44 13.77 3.74
C MET A 157 5.05 14.95 2.87
N GLN A 158 5.58 16.11 3.20
CA GLN A 158 5.28 17.36 2.51
C GLN A 158 6.28 17.61 1.38
N LYS A 159 5.78 17.97 0.20
CA LYS A 159 6.60 18.41 -0.91
C LYS A 159 7.11 19.84 -0.66
N VAL A 160 8.36 19.99 -0.24
CA VAL A 160 9.04 21.27 -0.15
C VAL A 160 9.63 21.67 -1.50
N ARG A 161 10.19 20.69 -2.23
CA ARG A 161 10.73 20.85 -3.59
C ARG A 161 10.67 19.50 -4.29
N HIS A 162 10.28 19.47 -5.56
CA HIS A 162 10.24 18.24 -6.34
C HIS A 162 10.77 18.47 -7.77
N PRO A 163 11.66 17.61 -8.29
CA PRO A 163 12.19 17.75 -9.66
C PRO A 163 11.12 17.72 -10.75
N PHE A 164 10.01 17.02 -10.51
CA PHE A 164 8.85 16.97 -11.40
C PHE A 164 8.32 18.39 -11.74
N ASP A 165 8.37 19.33 -10.80
CA ASP A 165 7.94 20.72 -10.99
C ASP A 165 8.84 21.46 -12.00
N LYS A 166 10.00 20.87 -12.36
CA LYS A 166 10.95 21.33 -13.37
C LYS A 166 10.98 20.42 -14.61
N GLY A 167 9.96 19.55 -14.78
CA GLY A 167 9.83 18.66 -15.93
C GLY A 167 10.71 17.41 -15.89
N LEU A 168 11.34 17.05 -14.76
CA LEU A 168 12.08 15.81 -14.64
C LEU A 168 11.11 14.65 -14.46
N ASN A 169 11.15 13.67 -15.39
CA ASN A 169 10.39 12.44 -15.29
C ASN A 169 10.96 11.49 -14.22
N ALA A 170 10.14 10.49 -13.84
CA ALA A 170 10.55 9.42 -12.95
C ALA A 170 11.73 8.63 -13.55
N ARG A 171 12.71 8.27 -12.71
CA ARG A 171 13.97 7.61 -13.11
C ARG A 171 14.01 6.20 -12.58
N LEU A 172 14.50 5.27 -13.42
CA LEU A 172 14.71 3.88 -13.04
C LEU A 172 15.69 3.79 -11.86
N GLY A 173 15.34 2.97 -10.87
CA GLY A 173 16.14 2.74 -9.67
C GLY A 173 16.09 3.87 -8.63
N VAL A 174 15.30 4.94 -8.86
CA VAL A 174 15.13 6.05 -7.91
C VAL A 174 13.66 6.29 -7.60
N GLU A 175 12.80 6.41 -8.60
CA GLU A 175 11.36 6.58 -8.45
C GLU A 175 10.58 5.28 -8.72
N PHE A 176 11.16 4.31 -9.45
CA PHE A 176 10.56 2.99 -9.72
C PHE A 176 11.60 1.90 -9.97
#